data_a6ef44b05f49630aa88c14fde1175190
#
_entry.id   a6ef44b05f49630aa88c14fde1175190
#
_cell.length_a   1.000
_cell.length_b   1.000
_cell.length_c   1.000
_cell.angle_alpha   90.00
_cell.angle_beta   90.00
_cell.angle_gamma   90.00
#
_symmetry.space_group_name_H-M   'P 1'
#
loop_
_entity.id
_entity.type
_entity.pdbx_description
1 polymer ?
#
loop_
_entity_poly.entity_id
_entity_poly.type
_entity_poly.pdbx_seq_one_letter_code
_entity_poly.pdbx_strand_id
1 'polypeptide(L)'
;MKRFITRLAVVAAAGAMAVALPASSASAINRTDCNGLGLLLLHNAGGSLCFANAGVQSVAIYGVDRIWTGDNKVTLEYVPRLGAPATSATVDKWHFGNVPGEPIHKITKIRIW
;
A
#
# COMPACT_ATOMS: atom_id res chain seq x y z
N MET A 1 -35.45 32.79 17.25
CA MET A 1 -34.82 32.73 17.33
C MET A 1 -34.18 32.47 17.45
N LYS A 2 -34.57 32.22 17.21
CA LYS A 2 -33.85 31.94 17.18
C LYS A 2 -33.04 31.32 17.07
N ARG A 3 -33.46 31.23 16.87
CA ARG A 3 -32.64 30.73 16.70
C ARG A 3 -31.88 30.03 16.51
N PHE A 4 -32.10 29.85 16.31
CA PHE A 4 -31.08 29.28 16.04
C PHE A 4 -30.45 28.59 15.89
N ILE A 5 -30.96 28.82 15.67
CA ILE A 5 -30.13 28.35 15.48
C ILE A 5 -29.41 27.74 15.38
N THR A 6 -29.82 27.81 15.17
CA THR A 6 -28.89 27.29 15.06
C THR A 6 -28.21 26.65 14.97
N ARG A 7 -28.60 26.66 14.66
CA ARG A 7 -27.78 26.07 14.52
C ARG A 7 -27.08 25.35 14.31
N LEU A 8 -27.31 25.28 14.02
CA LEU A 8 -26.38 24.64 13.78
C LEU A 8 -25.77 24.03 13.66
N ALA A 9 -26.17 24.21 13.44
CA ALA A 9 -25.34 23.64 13.32
C ALA A 9 -24.75 23.15 13.16
N VAL A 10 -25.10 23.12 12.84
CA VAL A 10 -24.22 22.59 12.73
C VAL A 10 -23.60 22.04 12.65
N VAL A 11 -24.00 22.04 12.40
CA VAL A 11 -23.13 21.47 12.39
C VAL A 11 -22.54 20.90 12.31
N ALA A 12 -23.01 20.90 12.05
CA ALA A 12 -22.26 20.26 12.08
C ALA A 12 -21.70 19.77 11.92
N ALA A 13 -22.07 19.68 11.59
CA ALA A 13 -21.34 19.11 11.53
C ALA A 13 -20.71 18.70 11.40
N ALA A 14 -21.06 18.63 11.09
CA ALA A 14 -20.29 18.08 11.07
C ALA A 14 -19.70 17.63 10.98
N GLY A 15 -19.99 17.45 10.77
CA GLY A 15 -19.30 16.85 10.79
C GLY A 15 -18.85 16.32 10.56
N ALA A 16 -19.11 16.10 10.16
CA ALA A 16 -18.50 15.41 10.12
C ALA A 16 -17.88 15.04 9.83
N MET A 17 -18.10 14.98 9.49
CA MET A 17 -17.36 14.52 9.34
C MET A 17 -16.67 14.05 9.12
N ALA A 18 -16.92 13.97 8.81
CA ALA A 18 -16.23 13.48 8.68
C ALA A 18 -15.60 12.95 8.57
N VAL A 19 -15.86 12.86 8.50
CA VAL A 19 -15.16 12.32 8.63
C VAL A 19 -14.72 11.56 8.14
N ALA A 20 -15.28 11.49 7.94
CA ALA A 20 -14.64 10.51 7.46
C ALA A 20 -13.64 10.40 6.57
N LEU A 21 -13.47 10.70 6.18
CA LEU A 21 -12.45 10.63 5.53
C LEU A 21 -11.28 9.97 5.96
N PRO A 22 -11.14 9.39 6.85
CA PRO A 22 -9.92 8.70 7.21
C PRO A 22 -9.51 7.62 6.25
N ALA A 23 -10.45 7.08 5.54
CA ALA A 23 -10.12 6.10 4.52
C ALA A 23 -9.18 6.66 3.47
N SER A 24 -9.31 7.95 3.16
CA SER A 24 -8.45 8.54 2.17
C SER A 24 -7.01 8.62 2.61
N SER A 25 -6.75 8.76 3.91
CA SER A 25 -5.38 8.83 4.39
C SER A 25 -4.66 7.49 4.24
N ALA A 26 -5.39 6.39 4.21
CA ALA A 26 -4.78 5.08 4.02
C ALA A 26 -4.26 4.87 2.60
N SER A 27 -4.59 5.75 1.67
CA SER A 27 -4.21 5.62 0.27
C SER A 27 -3.05 6.55 -0.10
N ALA A 28 -2.18 6.87 0.85
CA ALA A 28 -1.05 7.76 0.57
C ALA A 28 0.01 7.10 -0.33
N ILE A 29 0.10 5.79 -0.37
CA ILE A 29 0.99 5.09 -1.29
C ILE A 29 0.63 5.45 -2.73
N ASN A 30 1.66 5.66 -3.56
CA ASN A 30 1.44 5.89 -4.98
C ASN A 30 2.47 5.15 -5.82
N ARG A 31 2.04 4.76 -7.02
CA ARG A 31 2.93 4.27 -8.06
C ARG A 31 3.78 5.43 -8.55
N THR A 32 5.03 5.16 -8.80
CA THR A 32 5.95 6.17 -9.31
C THR A 32 6.98 5.52 -10.23
N ASP A 33 7.70 6.34 -10.96
CA ASP A 33 8.80 5.85 -11.78
C ASP A 33 9.91 5.31 -10.89
N CYS A 34 10.64 4.32 -11.40
CA CYS A 34 11.69 3.67 -10.63
C CYS A 34 13.01 4.44 -10.74
N ASN A 35 12.99 5.71 -10.37
CA ASN A 35 14.13 6.60 -10.56
C ASN A 35 14.91 6.91 -9.28
N GLY A 36 14.58 6.28 -8.17
CA GLY A 36 15.25 6.58 -6.91
C GLY A 36 15.60 5.32 -6.15
N LEU A 37 16.58 5.44 -5.28
CA LEU A 37 17.04 4.31 -4.48
C LEU A 37 16.15 4.02 -3.27
N GLY A 38 15.40 5.00 -2.82
CA GLY A 38 14.57 4.88 -1.62
C GLY A 38 13.20 4.28 -1.88
N LEU A 39 12.89 3.87 -3.11
CA LEU A 39 11.57 3.40 -3.47
C LEU A 39 11.42 1.90 -3.19
N LEU A 40 10.19 1.47 -2.92
CA LEU A 40 9.85 0.06 -2.96
C LEU A 40 9.79 -0.36 -4.43
N LEU A 41 10.52 -1.40 -4.78
CA LEU A 41 10.53 -1.93 -6.14
C LEU A 41 10.12 -3.38 -6.14
N LEU A 42 9.15 -3.71 -6.98
CA LEU A 42 8.70 -5.09 -7.22
C LEU A 42 8.96 -5.41 -8.68
N HIS A 43 9.74 -6.45 -8.93
CA HIS A 43 10.12 -6.85 -10.28
C HIS A 43 9.38 -8.12 -10.70
N ASN A 44 8.88 -8.13 -11.92
CA ASN A 44 8.32 -9.34 -12.53
C ASN A 44 8.73 -9.40 -14.01
N ALA A 45 8.21 -10.38 -14.74
CA ALA A 45 8.57 -10.55 -16.15
C ALA A 45 8.24 -9.34 -17.01
N GLY A 46 7.28 -8.53 -16.60
CA GLY A 46 6.88 -7.33 -17.33
C GLY A 46 7.72 -6.10 -17.01
N GLY A 47 8.62 -6.18 -16.03
CA GLY A 47 9.46 -5.06 -15.63
C GLY A 47 9.35 -4.76 -14.14
N SER A 48 9.69 -3.53 -13.78
CA SER A 48 9.70 -3.09 -12.40
C SER A 48 8.56 -2.13 -12.12
N LEU A 49 7.96 -2.28 -10.94
CA LEU A 49 6.92 -1.41 -10.43
C LEU A 49 7.44 -0.77 -9.15
N CYS A 50 7.37 0.55 -9.05
CA CYS A 50 7.88 1.26 -7.89
C CYS A 50 6.80 2.03 -7.17
N PHE A 51 6.94 2.11 -5.84
CA PHE A 51 5.97 2.73 -4.96
C PHE A 51 6.67 3.62 -3.95
N ALA A 52 5.98 4.67 -3.55
CA ALA A 52 6.49 5.63 -2.57
C ALA A 52 5.40 5.98 -1.57
N ASN A 53 5.85 6.55 -0.45
CA ASN A 53 5.02 7.10 0.62
C ASN A 53 4.31 6.05 1.46
N ALA A 54 4.21 6.35 2.76
CA ALA A 54 3.58 5.46 3.72
C ALA A 54 2.08 5.32 3.44
N GLY A 55 1.54 4.17 3.74
CA GLY A 55 0.12 3.89 3.57
C GLY A 55 -0.14 2.45 3.20
N VAL A 56 -1.37 2.17 2.86
CA VAL A 56 -1.82 0.82 2.48
C VAL A 56 -2.54 0.91 1.14
N GLN A 57 -2.23 -0.02 0.25
CA GLN A 57 -2.88 -0.07 -1.05
C GLN A 57 -3.13 -1.51 -1.47
N SER A 58 -4.35 -1.80 -1.92
CA SER A 58 -4.66 -3.07 -2.55
C SER A 58 -4.13 -3.07 -3.97
N VAL A 59 -3.56 -4.18 -4.37
CA VAL A 59 -2.96 -4.33 -5.70
C VAL A 59 -3.25 -5.71 -6.25
N ALA A 60 -2.88 -5.93 -7.51
CA ALA A 60 -2.92 -7.23 -8.14
C ALA A 60 -1.67 -7.35 -9.02
N ILE A 61 -0.56 -7.75 -8.40
CA ILE A 61 0.73 -7.83 -9.08
C ILE A 61 1.17 -9.28 -9.13
N TYR A 62 1.34 -9.80 -10.34
CA TYR A 62 1.61 -11.21 -10.56
C TYR A 62 3.07 -11.48 -10.89
N GLY A 63 3.55 -12.65 -10.47
CA GLY A 63 4.84 -13.15 -10.91
C GLY A 63 6.04 -12.39 -10.37
N VAL A 64 5.94 -11.83 -9.18
CA VAL A 64 7.05 -11.07 -8.59
C VAL A 64 8.18 -12.03 -8.21
N ASP A 65 9.36 -11.77 -8.75
CA ASP A 65 10.54 -12.59 -8.51
C ASP A 65 11.67 -11.86 -7.79
N ARG A 66 11.53 -10.55 -7.59
CA ARG A 66 12.57 -9.74 -6.93
C ARG A 66 11.94 -8.56 -6.22
N ILE A 67 12.45 -8.26 -5.04
CA ILE A 67 11.93 -7.19 -4.19
C ILE A 67 13.09 -6.35 -3.67
N TRP A 68 12.93 -5.03 -3.76
CA TRP A 68 13.83 -4.05 -3.16
C TRP A 68 13.00 -3.08 -2.34
N THR A 69 13.23 -3.04 -1.02
CA THR A 69 12.40 -2.22 -0.14
C THR A 69 12.80 -0.75 -0.09
N GLY A 70 14.03 -0.42 -0.48
CA GLY A 70 14.49 0.95 -0.39
C GLY A 70 14.49 1.44 1.04
N ASP A 71 14.15 2.68 1.24
CA ASP A 71 14.08 3.30 2.56
C ASP A 71 12.72 3.04 3.23
N ASN A 72 12.18 1.83 3.07
CA ASN A 72 10.85 1.52 3.55
C ASN A 72 10.81 0.19 4.27
N LYS A 73 10.11 0.18 5.41
CA LYS A 73 9.65 -1.07 6.01
C LYS A 73 8.33 -1.41 5.36
N VAL A 74 8.20 -2.61 4.84
CA VAL A 74 7.09 -3.00 3.97
C VAL A 74 6.47 -4.29 4.46
N THR A 75 5.15 -4.34 4.48
CA THR A 75 4.40 -5.58 4.66
C THR A 75 3.67 -5.88 3.36
N LEU A 76 3.84 -7.09 2.86
CA LEU A 76 3.18 -7.57 1.66
C LEU A 76 2.21 -8.68 2.06
N GLU A 77 0.96 -8.59 1.57
CA GLU A 77 0.04 -9.72 1.60
C GLU A 77 0.03 -10.33 0.22
N TYR A 78 0.15 -11.64 0.16
CA TYR A 78 0.33 -12.29 -1.14
C TYR A 78 -0.12 -13.75 -1.12
N VAL A 79 -0.37 -14.26 -2.31
CA VAL A 79 -0.64 -15.68 -2.58
C VAL A 79 0.64 -16.24 -3.17
N PRO A 80 1.36 -17.14 -2.48
CA PRO A 80 2.67 -17.60 -2.97
C PRO A 80 2.59 -18.39 -4.27
N ARG A 81 1.53 -19.17 -4.46
CA ARG A 81 1.29 -19.87 -5.72
C ARG A 81 -0.20 -20.09 -5.88
N LEU A 82 -0.61 -20.35 -7.11
CA LEU A 82 -2.02 -20.52 -7.45
C LEU A 82 -2.64 -21.62 -6.58
N GLY A 83 -3.76 -21.28 -5.96
CA GLY A 83 -4.48 -22.21 -5.08
C GLY A 83 -4.00 -22.22 -3.64
N ALA A 84 -2.89 -21.58 -3.31
CA ALA A 84 -2.41 -21.50 -1.93
C ALA A 84 -3.17 -20.42 -1.16
N PRO A 85 -3.27 -20.56 0.17
CA PRO A 85 -3.87 -19.49 0.97
C PRO A 85 -2.98 -18.26 0.98
N ALA A 86 -3.61 -17.10 1.16
CA ALA A 86 -2.88 -15.85 1.30
C ALA A 86 -2.07 -15.83 2.60
N THR A 87 -0.95 -15.17 2.56
CA THR A 87 -0.07 -15.00 3.71
C THR A 87 0.52 -13.59 3.68
N SER A 88 1.31 -13.24 4.68
CA SER A 88 1.96 -11.95 4.70
C SER A 88 3.39 -12.05 5.19
N ALA A 89 4.20 -11.09 4.80
CA ALA A 89 5.58 -10.98 5.26
C ALA A 89 5.94 -9.52 5.40
N THR A 90 6.74 -9.21 6.42
CA THR A 90 7.24 -7.87 6.66
C THR A 90 8.74 -7.86 6.41
N VAL A 91 9.21 -6.91 5.63
CA VAL A 91 10.61 -6.77 5.25
C VAL A 91 11.08 -5.39 5.68
N ASP A 92 12.23 -5.34 6.34
CA ASP A 92 12.81 -4.08 6.80
C ASP A 92 13.37 -3.25 5.65
N LYS A 93 13.78 -2.03 5.99
CA LYS A 93 14.43 -1.11 5.04
C LYS A 93 15.68 -1.73 4.45
N TRP A 94 16.00 -1.30 3.25
CA TRP A 94 17.25 -1.60 2.55
C TRP A 94 17.49 -3.09 2.31
N HIS A 95 16.42 -3.86 2.18
CA HIS A 95 16.51 -5.26 1.80
C HIS A 95 16.32 -5.41 0.30
N PHE A 96 17.19 -6.20 -0.28
CA PHE A 96 17.12 -6.58 -1.69
C PHE A 96 17.24 -8.08 -1.79
N GLY A 97 16.33 -8.72 -2.49
CA GLY A 97 16.40 -10.16 -2.61
C GLY A 97 15.55 -10.72 -3.74
N ASN A 98 15.97 -11.89 -4.19
CA ASN A 98 15.19 -12.70 -5.10
C ASN A 98 14.23 -13.55 -4.30
N VAL A 99 13.06 -13.80 -4.87
CA VAL A 99 12.12 -14.75 -4.30
C VAL A 99 12.67 -16.16 -4.57
N PRO A 100 12.89 -16.98 -3.53
CA PRO A 100 13.41 -18.32 -3.76
C PRO A 100 12.41 -19.18 -4.52
N GLY A 101 12.92 -20.00 -5.43
CA GLY A 101 12.07 -20.92 -6.20
C GLY A 101 11.21 -20.20 -7.22
N GLU A 102 9.91 -20.45 -7.16
CA GLU A 102 8.95 -19.86 -8.12
C GLU A 102 8.65 -18.41 -7.75
N PRO A 103 8.34 -17.57 -8.75
CA PRO A 103 7.84 -16.24 -8.47
C PRO A 103 6.55 -16.28 -7.64
N ILE A 104 6.32 -15.22 -6.88
CA ILE A 104 5.07 -15.08 -6.13
C ILE A 104 3.91 -15.01 -7.12
N HIS A 105 2.88 -15.83 -6.91
CA HIS A 105 1.75 -15.82 -7.82
C HIS A 105 1.07 -14.46 -7.90
N LYS A 106 0.75 -13.87 -6.75
CA LYS A 106 0.03 -12.59 -6.74
C LYS A 106 0.29 -11.85 -5.44
N ILE A 107 0.68 -10.60 -5.53
CA ILE A 107 0.69 -9.70 -4.38
C ILE A 107 -0.65 -8.97 -4.37
N THR A 108 -1.33 -9.00 -3.22
CA THR A 108 -2.70 -8.48 -3.09
C THR A 108 -2.79 -7.19 -2.31
N LYS A 109 -1.79 -6.90 -1.49
CA LYS A 109 -1.78 -5.67 -0.69
C LYS A 109 -0.35 -5.28 -0.34
N ILE A 110 -0.10 -3.99 -0.36
CA ILE A 110 1.18 -3.40 0.04
C ILE A 110 0.91 -2.44 1.19
N ARG A 111 1.72 -2.55 2.24
CA ARG A 111 1.76 -1.54 3.28
C ARG A 111 3.18 -1.02 3.40
N ILE A 112 3.34 0.29 3.29
CA ILE A 112 4.59 0.98 3.58
C ILE A 112 4.40 1.70 4.91
N TRP A 113 5.25 1.36 5.87
CA TRP A 113 5.16 1.89 7.23
C TRP A 113 5.74 3.29 7.36
#